data_a7e1d91e1bc8e72b490888d3eae7ec22
#
_entry.id   a7e1d91e1bc8e72b490888d3eae7ec22
#
_cell.length_a   1.000
_cell.length_b   1.000
_cell.length_c   1.000
_cell.angle_alpha   90.00
_cell.angle_beta   90.00
_cell.angle_gamma   90.00
#
_symmetry.space_group_name_H-M   'P 1'
#
loop_
_entity.id
_entity.type
_entity.pdbx_description
1 polymer ?
#
loop_
_entity_poly.entity_id
_entity_poly.type
_entity_poly.pdbx_seq_one_letter_code
_entity_poly.pdbx_strand_id
1 'polypeptide(L)'
;MTHGATKAEVDAVVDRVHEIGLKTELSKGEERTLIGVIGGNAYAYKEAFSHLGGIHEIIPITKPFKLASREFRRVNTVVDVGGVKIGGDEVVMMAGPCSVEGEEMLLDTARHVAKQGAKVLRGGAFKPRTSPYSFQGLGEAALKMMATARDETGLKVVTEVVAPGDVELVARYADILQLGTRNMQNYALLQEAGRSGKPVLLKRGMSSTIEEWLLAAEYVLSQGNRDVILCERGIRTFETATRFTLDLNAIPLTRELSHLPIIVDPSQATGRWSLVRPMSLAAVAAGAHGLIIEVHPAPNQALSDGAQSLDFENFDLLMADLRRLLNSMAKQLA
;
A
#
# COMPACT_ATOMS: atom_id res chain seq x y z
N MET A 1 23.97 -8.69 12.82
CA MET A 1 25.11 -9.64 12.78
C MET A 1 26.34 -8.94 12.21
N THR A 2 27.54 -9.50 12.41
CA THR A 2 28.77 -9.02 11.75
C THR A 2 28.69 -9.25 10.23
N HIS A 3 29.54 -8.54 9.47
CA HIS A 3 29.76 -8.86 8.07
C HIS A 3 30.36 -10.27 7.97
N GLY A 4 29.74 -11.15 7.17
CA GLY A 4 30.21 -12.53 7.02
C GLY A 4 29.86 -13.48 8.18
N ALA A 5 28.90 -13.10 9.04
CA ALA A 5 28.39 -14.02 10.06
C ALA A 5 27.92 -15.33 9.42
N THR A 6 28.38 -16.46 9.96
CA THR A 6 28.05 -17.79 9.45
C THR A 6 26.59 -18.13 9.71
N LYS A 7 26.06 -19.10 8.94
CA LYS A 7 24.70 -19.60 9.18
C LYS A 7 24.56 -20.14 10.62
N ALA A 8 25.57 -20.85 11.13
CA ALA A 8 25.54 -21.38 12.49
C ALA A 8 25.47 -20.29 13.57
N GLU A 9 26.15 -19.15 13.40
CA GLU A 9 26.05 -18.01 14.31
C GLU A 9 24.67 -17.34 14.25
N VAL A 10 24.07 -17.22 13.06
CA VAL A 10 22.71 -16.70 12.90
C VAL A 10 21.71 -17.64 13.58
N ASP A 11 21.79 -18.95 13.31
CA ASP A 11 20.90 -19.96 13.88
C ASP A 11 21.02 -19.96 15.42
N ALA A 12 22.23 -19.88 15.99
CA ALA A 12 22.44 -19.83 17.45
C ALA A 12 21.75 -18.61 18.11
N VAL A 13 21.77 -17.46 17.45
CA VAL A 13 21.05 -16.26 17.96
C VAL A 13 19.54 -16.47 17.87
N VAL A 14 19.04 -17.05 16.77
CA VAL A 14 17.61 -17.34 16.59
C VAL A 14 17.13 -18.34 17.65
N ASP A 15 17.86 -19.43 17.86
CA ASP A 15 17.50 -20.45 18.86
C ASP A 15 17.47 -19.83 20.26
N ARG A 16 18.44 -18.98 20.60
CA ARG A 16 18.48 -18.29 21.88
C ARG A 16 17.28 -17.37 22.07
N VAL A 17 16.83 -16.66 21.04
CA VAL A 17 15.64 -15.83 21.10
C VAL A 17 14.40 -16.69 21.39
N HIS A 18 14.27 -17.84 20.74
CA HIS A 18 13.14 -18.76 20.95
C HIS A 18 13.18 -19.40 22.36
N GLU A 19 14.35 -19.78 22.87
CA GLU A 19 14.51 -20.30 24.24
C GLU A 19 14.00 -19.35 25.32
N ILE A 20 14.19 -18.04 25.13
CA ILE A 20 13.69 -17.02 26.08
C ILE A 20 12.24 -16.60 25.80
N GLY A 21 11.51 -17.32 24.91
CA GLY A 21 10.09 -17.13 24.63
C GLY A 21 9.78 -15.95 23.73
N LEU A 22 10.77 -15.41 23.02
CA LEU A 22 10.59 -14.32 22.06
C LEU A 22 10.50 -14.82 20.62
N LYS A 23 10.02 -13.99 19.71
CA LYS A 23 9.95 -14.29 18.27
C LYS A 23 11.10 -13.61 17.52
N THR A 24 11.50 -14.22 16.40
CA THR A 24 12.50 -13.65 15.50
C THR A 24 11.93 -13.29 14.15
N GLU A 25 12.50 -12.24 13.57
CA GLU A 25 12.31 -11.85 12.20
C GLU A 25 13.68 -11.64 11.55
N LEU A 26 13.94 -12.34 10.44
CA LEU A 26 15.23 -12.28 9.75
C LEU A 26 15.14 -11.37 8.52
N SER A 27 16.05 -10.42 8.43
CA SER A 27 16.26 -9.61 7.22
C SER A 27 17.70 -9.82 6.73
N LYS A 28 17.82 -10.48 5.57
CA LYS A 28 19.12 -10.70 4.91
C LYS A 28 19.40 -9.53 3.98
N GLY A 29 20.40 -8.71 4.32
CA GLY A 29 20.97 -7.72 3.41
C GLY A 29 22.16 -8.32 2.65
N GLU A 30 22.65 -7.59 1.65
CA GLU A 30 23.85 -8.00 0.88
C GLU A 30 25.11 -8.12 1.75
N GLU A 31 25.25 -7.24 2.74
CA GLU A 31 26.44 -7.18 3.59
C GLU A 31 26.24 -7.81 4.99
N ARG A 32 25.02 -7.76 5.52
CA ARG A 32 24.75 -8.17 6.91
C ARG A 32 23.36 -8.77 7.06
N THR A 33 23.23 -9.71 8.00
CA THR A 33 21.94 -10.22 8.46
C THR A 33 21.50 -9.42 9.68
N LEU A 34 20.25 -8.92 9.66
CA LEU A 34 19.57 -8.35 10.82
C LEU A 34 18.64 -9.41 11.42
N ILE A 35 18.67 -9.55 12.73
CA ILE A 35 17.76 -10.40 13.49
C ILE A 35 16.89 -9.48 14.34
N GLY A 36 15.63 -9.31 13.93
CA GLY A 36 14.64 -8.61 14.73
C GLY A 36 14.16 -9.52 15.86
N VAL A 37 14.31 -9.06 17.11
CA VAL A 37 13.80 -9.75 18.30
C VAL A 37 12.48 -9.09 18.70
N ILE A 38 11.39 -9.87 18.65
CA ILE A 38 10.02 -9.37 18.83
C ILE A 38 9.41 -9.96 20.09
N GLY A 39 8.96 -9.10 21.00
CA GLY A 39 8.28 -9.48 22.23
C GLY A 39 8.33 -8.39 23.28
N GLY A 40 7.53 -8.55 24.35
CA GLY A 40 7.48 -7.60 25.45
C GLY A 40 8.84 -7.49 26.15
N ASN A 41 9.34 -6.25 26.30
CA ASN A 41 10.60 -5.96 26.98
C ASN A 41 11.84 -6.73 26.43
N ALA A 42 11.87 -6.99 25.10
CA ALA A 42 12.95 -7.78 24.48
C ALA A 42 14.36 -7.26 24.80
N TYR A 43 14.52 -5.94 24.97
CA TYR A 43 15.82 -5.32 25.28
C TYR A 43 16.36 -5.69 26.68
N ALA A 44 15.50 -6.04 27.63
CA ALA A 44 15.93 -6.51 28.96
C ALA A 44 16.76 -7.80 28.89
N TYR A 45 16.61 -8.58 27.82
CA TYR A 45 17.38 -9.82 27.61
C TYR A 45 18.71 -9.60 26.86
N LYS A 46 19.16 -8.35 26.68
CA LYS A 46 20.40 -8.03 25.94
C LYS A 46 21.60 -8.87 26.40
N GLU A 47 21.74 -9.07 27.70
CA GLU A 47 22.84 -9.84 28.28
C GLU A 47 22.82 -11.33 27.93
N ALA A 48 21.64 -11.90 27.63
CA ALA A 48 21.51 -13.28 27.22
C ALA A 48 22.22 -13.60 25.89
N PHE A 49 22.59 -12.58 25.14
CA PHE A 49 23.25 -12.68 23.83
C PHE A 49 24.76 -12.36 23.91
N SER A 50 25.28 -11.94 25.08
CA SER A 50 26.67 -11.48 25.24
C SER A 50 27.73 -12.52 24.94
N HIS A 51 27.39 -13.80 25.00
CA HIS A 51 28.30 -14.92 24.78
C HIS A 51 28.19 -15.53 23.36
N LEU A 52 27.27 -15.02 22.52
CA LEU A 52 27.06 -15.53 21.16
C LEU A 52 27.99 -14.83 20.17
N GLY A 53 28.62 -15.64 19.31
CA GLY A 53 29.47 -15.12 18.24
C GLY A 53 28.66 -14.45 17.11
N GLY A 54 29.35 -13.69 16.28
CA GLY A 54 28.76 -13.10 15.08
C GLY A 54 27.84 -11.90 15.31
N ILE A 55 27.63 -11.47 16.55
CA ILE A 55 26.85 -10.25 16.86
C ILE A 55 27.73 -9.00 16.73
N HIS A 56 27.34 -8.08 15.87
CA HIS A 56 28.04 -6.80 15.74
C HIS A 56 27.54 -5.80 16.78
N GLU A 57 26.21 -5.67 16.90
CA GLU A 57 25.57 -4.69 17.77
C GLU A 57 24.14 -5.13 18.10
N ILE A 58 23.66 -4.77 19.29
CA ILE A 58 22.27 -4.93 19.72
C ILE A 58 21.66 -3.55 19.89
N ILE A 59 20.73 -3.19 19.00
CA ILE A 59 20.11 -1.87 18.94
C ILE A 59 18.68 -1.98 19.47
N PRO A 60 18.30 -1.18 20.50
CA PRO A 60 16.90 -1.11 20.90
C PRO A 60 16.10 -0.32 19.88
N ILE A 61 14.99 -0.89 19.38
CA ILE A 61 14.05 -0.14 18.59
C ILE A 61 13.12 0.60 19.56
N THR A 62 13.22 1.92 19.58
CA THR A 62 12.50 2.78 20.53
C THR A 62 11.08 3.12 20.06
N LYS A 63 10.83 3.05 18.76
CA LYS A 63 9.50 3.34 18.17
C LYS A 63 8.50 2.25 18.49
N PRO A 64 7.19 2.59 18.63
CA PRO A 64 6.14 1.61 18.95
C PRO A 64 5.95 0.58 17.82
N PHE A 65 6.16 0.95 16.55
CA PHE A 65 6.19 0.05 15.39
C PHE A 65 7.61 -0.45 15.15
N LYS A 66 7.78 -1.76 14.94
CA LYS A 66 9.08 -2.43 14.82
C LYS A 66 9.37 -2.84 13.38
N LEU A 67 8.57 -3.76 12.84
CA LEU A 67 8.75 -4.32 11.50
C LEU A 67 8.60 -3.27 10.40
N ALA A 68 7.70 -2.30 10.60
CA ALA A 68 7.51 -1.19 9.67
C ALA A 68 8.62 -0.10 9.76
N SER A 69 9.47 -0.15 10.79
CA SER A 69 10.45 0.91 11.07
C SER A 69 11.65 0.86 10.13
N ARG A 70 12.13 2.04 9.76
CA ARG A 70 13.44 2.22 9.09
C ARG A 70 14.61 1.71 9.93
N GLU A 71 14.48 1.69 11.26
CA GLU A 71 15.48 1.12 12.16
C GLU A 71 15.61 -0.40 11.96
N PHE A 72 14.49 -1.08 11.66
CA PHE A 72 14.48 -2.51 11.39
C PHE A 72 15.04 -2.83 9.98
N ARG A 73 14.68 -2.04 8.97
CA ARG A 73 15.13 -2.25 7.59
C ARG A 73 15.57 -0.92 6.97
N ARG A 74 16.87 -0.76 6.74
CA ARG A 74 17.44 0.48 6.17
C ARG A 74 17.18 0.64 4.68
N VAL A 75 17.09 -0.46 3.94
CA VAL A 75 16.82 -0.49 2.51
C VAL A 75 15.31 -0.42 2.26
N ASN A 76 14.90 0.33 1.24
CA ASN A 76 13.48 0.40 0.87
C ASN A 76 12.91 -0.96 0.52
N THR A 77 11.68 -1.22 0.93
CA THR A 77 10.92 -2.36 0.44
C THR A 77 10.41 -2.06 -0.96
N VAL A 78 10.64 -2.99 -1.86
CA VAL A 78 10.02 -3.01 -3.18
C VAL A 78 9.05 -4.18 -3.20
N VAL A 79 7.77 -3.88 -3.38
CA VAL A 79 6.71 -4.89 -3.50
C VAL A 79 6.58 -5.28 -4.96
N ASP A 80 6.82 -6.55 -5.27
CA ASP A 80 6.66 -7.10 -6.62
C ASP A 80 5.27 -7.72 -6.78
N VAL A 81 4.49 -7.16 -7.67
CA VAL A 81 3.15 -7.65 -8.02
C VAL A 81 3.19 -8.26 -9.42
N GLY A 82 3.77 -9.44 -9.52
CA GLY A 82 3.87 -10.15 -10.80
C GLY A 82 4.60 -9.35 -11.87
N GLY A 83 5.75 -8.78 -11.54
CA GLY A 83 6.60 -7.97 -12.39
C GLY A 83 6.41 -6.46 -12.26
N VAL A 84 5.31 -5.98 -11.64
CA VAL A 84 5.11 -4.56 -11.33
C VAL A 84 5.75 -4.24 -9.98
N LYS A 85 6.81 -3.43 -9.96
CA LYS A 85 7.61 -3.11 -8.77
C LYS A 85 7.17 -1.79 -8.15
N ILE A 86 6.54 -1.83 -6.96
CA ILE A 86 6.07 -0.66 -6.22
C ILE A 86 7.07 -0.35 -5.10
N GLY A 87 7.62 0.87 -5.10
CA GLY A 87 8.67 1.27 -4.15
C GLY A 87 10.09 1.26 -4.73
N GLY A 88 10.23 0.94 -6.03
CA GLY A 88 11.46 1.08 -6.80
C GLY A 88 11.68 2.51 -7.30
N ASP A 89 12.47 2.64 -8.37
CA ASP A 89 12.82 3.93 -8.97
C ASP A 89 11.71 4.49 -9.86
N GLU A 90 10.83 3.63 -10.36
CA GLU A 90 9.72 3.98 -11.22
C GLU A 90 8.47 4.35 -10.41
N VAL A 91 7.65 5.25 -10.98
CA VAL A 91 6.36 5.64 -10.39
C VAL A 91 5.25 4.79 -11.00
N VAL A 92 4.51 4.06 -10.15
CA VAL A 92 3.44 3.18 -10.60
C VAL A 92 2.11 3.92 -10.64
N MET A 93 1.42 3.85 -11.79
CA MET A 93 0.04 4.33 -11.93
C MET A 93 -0.95 3.18 -11.72
N MET A 94 -1.84 3.35 -10.75
CA MET A 94 -3.03 2.52 -10.53
C MET A 94 -4.26 3.33 -10.95
N ALA A 95 -5.05 2.88 -11.90
CA ALA A 95 -6.18 3.64 -12.41
C ALA A 95 -7.37 2.74 -12.72
N GLY A 96 -8.59 3.31 -12.65
CA GLY A 96 -9.83 2.60 -12.93
C GLY A 96 -11.02 3.21 -12.20
N PRO A 97 -12.23 2.64 -12.31
CA PRO A 97 -13.43 3.22 -11.75
C PRO A 97 -13.46 3.14 -10.22
N CYS A 98 -14.21 4.03 -9.58
CA CYS A 98 -14.48 3.96 -8.12
C CYS A 98 -15.15 2.63 -7.77
N SER A 99 -16.19 2.24 -8.50
CA SER A 99 -16.88 0.96 -8.42
C SER A 99 -16.92 0.27 -9.78
N VAL A 100 -16.94 -1.06 -9.77
CA VAL A 100 -17.27 -1.84 -10.95
C VAL A 100 -18.79 -1.82 -11.11
N GLU A 101 -19.28 -1.23 -12.20
CA GLU A 101 -20.70 -0.97 -12.45
C GLU A 101 -21.26 -1.86 -13.57
N GLY A 102 -20.38 -2.43 -14.40
CA GLY A 102 -20.68 -3.34 -15.49
C GLY A 102 -19.42 -3.72 -16.25
N GLU A 103 -19.52 -4.80 -17.04
CA GLU A 103 -18.37 -5.39 -17.72
C GLU A 103 -17.83 -4.48 -18.84
N GLU A 104 -18.72 -3.98 -19.71
CA GLU A 104 -18.34 -3.11 -20.83
C GLU A 104 -17.62 -1.85 -20.36
N MET A 105 -18.19 -1.14 -19.38
CA MET A 105 -17.60 0.06 -18.79
C MET A 105 -16.23 -0.23 -18.18
N LEU A 106 -16.09 -1.37 -17.48
CA LEU A 106 -14.83 -1.77 -16.86
C LEU A 106 -13.76 -2.09 -17.89
N LEU A 107 -14.10 -2.86 -18.93
CA LEU A 107 -13.18 -3.22 -20.00
C LEU A 107 -12.73 -2.01 -20.80
N ASP A 108 -13.63 -1.09 -21.14
CA ASP A 108 -13.26 0.16 -21.82
C ASP A 108 -12.32 1.01 -20.98
N THR A 109 -12.62 1.12 -19.69
CA THR A 109 -11.73 1.82 -18.77
C THR A 109 -10.38 1.13 -18.65
N ALA A 110 -10.33 -0.18 -18.48
CA ALA A 110 -9.11 -0.96 -18.37
C ALA A 110 -8.22 -0.83 -19.60
N ARG A 111 -8.79 -0.97 -20.80
CA ARG A 111 -8.08 -0.77 -22.08
C ARG A 111 -7.49 0.63 -22.18
N HIS A 112 -8.29 1.66 -21.85
CA HIS A 112 -7.85 3.05 -21.92
C HIS A 112 -6.70 3.32 -20.98
N VAL A 113 -6.83 2.97 -19.68
CA VAL A 113 -5.77 3.25 -18.70
C VAL A 113 -4.50 2.43 -18.96
N ALA A 114 -4.62 1.18 -19.44
CA ALA A 114 -3.49 0.37 -19.87
C ALA A 114 -2.72 1.01 -21.03
N LYS A 115 -3.42 1.49 -22.06
CA LYS A 115 -2.84 2.20 -23.21
C LYS A 115 -2.08 3.45 -22.77
N GLN A 116 -2.54 4.13 -21.73
CA GLN A 116 -1.88 5.31 -21.17
C GLN A 116 -0.73 4.98 -20.22
N GLY A 117 -0.46 3.71 -19.93
CA GLY A 117 0.69 3.28 -19.15
C GLY A 117 0.40 2.99 -17.67
N ALA A 118 -0.88 2.88 -17.28
CA ALA A 118 -1.21 2.29 -15.97
C ALA A 118 -0.74 0.83 -15.92
N LYS A 119 -0.37 0.36 -14.74
CA LYS A 119 0.08 -1.02 -14.49
C LYS A 119 -0.90 -1.81 -13.62
N VAL A 120 -1.76 -1.11 -12.91
CA VAL A 120 -2.72 -1.72 -11.99
C VAL A 120 -4.11 -1.15 -12.27
N LEU A 121 -5.08 -2.04 -12.51
CA LEU A 121 -6.49 -1.71 -12.55
C LEU A 121 -7.02 -1.64 -11.12
N ARG A 122 -7.57 -0.49 -10.75
CA ARG A 122 -8.30 -0.34 -9.49
C ARG A 122 -9.80 -0.33 -9.75
N GLY A 123 -10.56 -0.92 -8.85
CA GLY A 123 -12.03 -0.91 -8.91
C GLY A 123 -12.61 -1.48 -7.62
N GLY A 124 -13.73 -0.95 -7.16
CA GLY A 124 -14.43 -1.47 -5.99
C GLY A 124 -15.43 -2.57 -6.40
N ALA A 125 -15.15 -3.82 -6.03
CA ALA A 125 -16.11 -4.92 -6.13
C ALA A 125 -17.14 -4.86 -5.00
N PHE A 126 -16.68 -4.53 -3.80
CA PHE A 126 -17.46 -4.24 -2.61
C PHE A 126 -17.31 -2.77 -2.23
N LYS A 127 -18.38 -2.13 -1.77
CA LYS A 127 -18.38 -0.69 -1.43
C LYS A 127 -18.88 -0.48 -0.01
N PRO A 128 -17.99 -0.21 0.97
CA PRO A 128 -18.41 0.20 2.30
C PRO A 128 -19.03 1.61 2.22
N ARG A 129 -20.35 1.68 2.41
CA ARG A 129 -21.10 2.95 2.29
C ARG A 129 -21.61 3.41 3.65
N THR A 130 -21.65 4.74 3.82
CA THR A 130 -22.26 5.33 5.02
C THR A 130 -23.79 5.10 5.06
N SER A 131 -24.44 5.13 3.88
CA SER A 131 -25.86 4.81 3.76
C SER A 131 -26.06 3.40 3.23
N PRO A 132 -26.94 2.57 3.86
CA PRO A 132 -27.25 1.23 3.38
C PRO A 132 -28.03 1.23 2.04
N TYR A 133 -28.59 2.37 1.67
CA TYR A 133 -29.35 2.55 0.42
C TYR A 133 -28.49 2.89 -0.78
N SER A 134 -27.21 3.20 -0.57
CA SER A 134 -26.27 3.48 -1.66
C SER A 134 -25.84 2.17 -2.34
N PHE A 135 -25.33 2.27 -3.58
CA PHE A 135 -24.78 1.14 -4.32
C PHE A 135 -23.68 0.45 -3.52
N GLN A 136 -23.85 -0.85 -3.25
CA GLN A 136 -22.97 -1.67 -2.40
C GLN A 136 -21.88 -2.40 -3.17
N GLY A 137 -21.85 -2.29 -4.51
CA GLY A 137 -20.99 -3.07 -5.39
C GLY A 137 -21.69 -4.34 -5.92
N LEU A 138 -21.04 -4.98 -6.90
CA LEU A 138 -21.54 -6.21 -7.55
C LEU A 138 -20.94 -7.48 -6.93
N GLY A 139 -20.11 -7.35 -5.87
CA GLY A 139 -19.52 -8.47 -5.16
C GLY A 139 -18.67 -9.38 -6.06
N GLU A 140 -18.85 -10.70 -5.94
CA GLU A 140 -18.05 -11.67 -6.71
C GLU A 140 -18.20 -11.50 -8.25
N ALA A 141 -19.35 -11.05 -8.74
CA ALA A 141 -19.51 -10.76 -10.18
C ALA A 141 -18.51 -9.68 -10.63
N ALA A 142 -18.33 -8.61 -9.85
CA ALA A 142 -17.33 -7.59 -10.14
C ALA A 142 -15.89 -8.15 -10.07
N LEU A 143 -15.59 -9.04 -9.14
CA LEU A 143 -14.29 -9.69 -9.06
C LEU A 143 -13.98 -10.49 -10.33
N LYS A 144 -14.95 -11.21 -10.87
CA LYS A 144 -14.83 -11.96 -12.13
C LYS A 144 -14.59 -11.02 -13.31
N MET A 145 -15.35 -9.92 -13.40
CA MET A 145 -15.15 -8.90 -14.43
C MET A 145 -13.73 -8.28 -14.36
N MET A 146 -13.22 -8.01 -13.16
CA MET A 146 -11.86 -7.50 -12.97
C MET A 146 -10.80 -8.52 -13.40
N ALA A 147 -11.01 -9.80 -13.14
CA ALA A 147 -10.13 -10.86 -13.61
C ALA A 147 -10.13 -10.94 -15.15
N THR A 148 -11.30 -10.85 -15.80
CA THR A 148 -11.41 -10.77 -17.27
C THR A 148 -10.64 -9.56 -17.82
N ALA A 149 -10.81 -8.39 -17.20
CA ALA A 149 -10.11 -7.18 -17.61
C ALA A 149 -8.57 -7.31 -17.44
N ARG A 150 -8.11 -7.95 -16.35
CA ARG A 150 -6.70 -8.29 -16.14
C ARG A 150 -6.16 -9.17 -17.24
N ASP A 151 -6.86 -10.25 -17.56
CA ASP A 151 -6.42 -11.26 -18.53
C ASP A 151 -6.38 -10.68 -19.94
N GLU A 152 -7.25 -9.73 -20.27
CA GLU A 152 -7.28 -9.03 -21.55
C GLU A 152 -6.18 -7.95 -21.68
N THR A 153 -5.94 -7.18 -20.62
CA THR A 153 -5.09 -5.98 -20.69
C THR A 153 -3.69 -6.17 -20.13
N GLY A 154 -3.45 -7.25 -19.37
CA GLY A 154 -2.20 -7.48 -18.65
C GLY A 154 -2.03 -6.63 -17.39
N LEU A 155 -3.00 -5.77 -17.04
CA LEU A 155 -3.00 -5.00 -15.80
C LEU A 155 -3.06 -5.93 -14.59
N LYS A 156 -2.41 -5.56 -13.48
CA LYS A 156 -2.68 -6.18 -12.18
C LYS A 156 -3.95 -5.61 -11.58
N VAL A 157 -4.56 -6.32 -10.64
CA VAL A 157 -5.84 -5.93 -10.04
C VAL A 157 -5.67 -5.57 -8.57
N VAL A 158 -6.16 -4.39 -8.17
CA VAL A 158 -6.34 -3.99 -6.77
C VAL A 158 -7.80 -3.71 -6.50
N THR A 159 -8.36 -4.36 -5.48
CA THR A 159 -9.73 -4.14 -5.02
C THR A 159 -9.85 -4.20 -3.50
N GLU A 160 -10.86 -3.52 -2.95
CA GLU A 160 -11.07 -3.43 -1.52
C GLU A 160 -11.69 -4.73 -0.97
N VAL A 161 -11.14 -5.22 0.14
CA VAL A 161 -11.74 -6.24 0.99
C VAL A 161 -12.30 -5.57 2.25
N VAL A 162 -13.53 -5.90 2.63
CA VAL A 162 -14.27 -5.17 3.67
C VAL A 162 -14.44 -5.93 4.98
N ALA A 163 -14.38 -7.26 4.94
CA ALA A 163 -14.52 -8.10 6.12
C ALA A 163 -13.48 -9.25 6.11
N PRO A 164 -13.08 -9.77 7.28
CA PRO A 164 -12.12 -10.90 7.35
C PRO A 164 -12.58 -12.13 6.57
N GLY A 165 -13.87 -12.45 6.60
CA GLY A 165 -14.44 -13.60 5.88
C GLY A 165 -14.39 -13.50 4.36
N ASP A 166 -14.18 -12.30 3.80
CA ASP A 166 -14.12 -12.06 2.35
C ASP A 166 -12.68 -12.13 1.82
N VAL A 167 -11.68 -12.20 2.68
CA VAL A 167 -10.26 -12.13 2.27
C VAL A 167 -9.90 -13.26 1.30
N GLU A 168 -10.29 -14.48 1.60
CA GLU A 168 -10.02 -15.64 0.73
C GLU A 168 -10.69 -15.49 -0.65
N LEU A 169 -11.95 -15.03 -0.67
CA LEU A 169 -12.68 -14.80 -1.91
C LEU A 169 -12.00 -13.72 -2.75
N VAL A 170 -11.69 -12.57 -2.18
CA VAL A 170 -11.06 -11.46 -2.90
C VAL A 170 -9.66 -11.84 -3.37
N ALA A 171 -8.88 -12.54 -2.54
CA ALA A 171 -7.52 -12.97 -2.87
C ALA A 171 -7.43 -13.94 -4.06
N ARG A 172 -8.51 -14.66 -4.38
CA ARG A 172 -8.56 -15.51 -5.59
C ARG A 172 -8.54 -14.70 -6.89
N TYR A 173 -9.07 -13.49 -6.88
CA TYR A 173 -9.24 -12.66 -8.09
C TYR A 173 -8.27 -11.48 -8.13
N ALA A 174 -7.93 -10.90 -6.97
CA ALA A 174 -7.06 -9.73 -6.87
C ALA A 174 -5.58 -10.09 -6.73
N ASP A 175 -4.73 -9.23 -7.27
CA ASP A 175 -3.27 -9.28 -7.10
C ASP A 175 -2.82 -8.49 -5.88
N ILE A 176 -3.57 -7.46 -5.49
CA ILE A 176 -3.35 -6.62 -4.32
C ILE A 176 -4.66 -6.50 -3.54
N LEU A 177 -4.63 -6.75 -2.24
CA LEU A 177 -5.77 -6.51 -1.34
C LEU A 177 -5.73 -5.07 -0.83
N GLN A 178 -6.75 -4.26 -1.13
CA GLN A 178 -6.87 -2.94 -0.55
C GLN A 178 -7.63 -3.00 0.77
N LEU A 179 -7.04 -2.43 1.82
CA LEU A 179 -7.71 -2.18 3.09
C LEU A 179 -8.09 -0.70 3.15
N GLY A 180 -9.39 -0.45 3.11
CA GLY A 180 -9.94 0.89 3.05
C GLY A 180 -9.74 1.66 4.36
N THR A 181 -9.83 2.97 4.24
CA THR A 181 -9.67 3.94 5.34
C THR A 181 -10.49 3.61 6.59
N ARG A 182 -11.74 3.13 6.42
CA ARG A 182 -12.62 2.76 7.54
C ARG A 182 -12.18 1.50 8.27
N ASN A 183 -11.36 0.68 7.62
CA ASN A 183 -10.85 -0.59 8.11
C ASN A 183 -9.38 -0.51 8.56
N MET A 184 -8.76 0.67 8.60
CA MET A 184 -7.37 0.79 9.07
C MET A 184 -7.18 0.28 10.50
N GLN A 185 -8.21 0.38 11.35
CA GLN A 185 -8.20 -0.13 12.73
C GLN A 185 -8.97 -1.45 12.91
N ASN A 186 -9.37 -2.10 11.82
CA ASN A 186 -9.96 -3.43 11.88
C ASN A 186 -8.83 -4.48 11.96
N TYR A 187 -8.29 -4.65 13.16
CA TYR A 187 -7.11 -5.50 13.39
C TYR A 187 -7.33 -6.96 12.97
N ALA A 188 -8.55 -7.48 13.11
CA ALA A 188 -8.88 -8.83 12.63
C ALA A 188 -8.73 -8.93 11.11
N LEU A 189 -9.21 -7.91 10.36
CA LEU A 189 -9.06 -7.85 8.91
C LEU A 189 -7.60 -7.65 8.49
N LEU A 190 -6.83 -6.80 9.21
CA LEU A 190 -5.40 -6.59 8.95
C LEU A 190 -4.62 -7.91 9.07
N GLN A 191 -4.88 -8.67 10.14
CA GLN A 191 -4.23 -9.96 10.37
C GLN A 191 -4.63 -10.99 9.29
N GLU A 192 -5.91 -11.06 8.94
CA GLU A 192 -6.37 -12.02 7.92
C GLU A 192 -5.80 -11.68 6.54
N ALA A 193 -5.81 -10.40 6.14
CA ALA A 193 -5.14 -9.94 4.93
C ALA A 193 -3.63 -10.26 4.95
N GLY A 194 -2.98 -10.12 6.10
CA GLY A 194 -1.59 -10.52 6.30
C GLY A 194 -1.36 -12.00 6.03
N ARG A 195 -2.22 -12.88 6.56
CA ARG A 195 -2.10 -14.35 6.36
C ARG A 195 -2.35 -14.79 4.92
N SER A 196 -3.06 -14.00 4.12
CA SER A 196 -3.35 -14.34 2.73
C SER A 196 -2.11 -14.46 1.84
N GLY A 197 -0.98 -13.86 2.25
CA GLY A 197 0.24 -13.78 1.46
C GLY A 197 0.16 -12.88 0.23
N LYS A 198 -0.97 -12.21 0.00
CA LYS A 198 -1.12 -11.22 -1.07
C LYS A 198 -0.56 -9.87 -0.64
N PRO A 199 0.03 -9.09 -1.57
CA PRO A 199 0.36 -7.69 -1.31
C PRO A 199 -0.85 -6.92 -0.76
N VAL A 200 -0.60 -6.08 0.25
CA VAL A 200 -1.64 -5.30 0.94
C VAL A 200 -1.43 -3.81 0.72
N LEU A 201 -2.42 -3.13 0.14
CA LEU A 201 -2.48 -1.69 0.04
C LEU A 201 -3.29 -1.14 1.21
N LEU A 202 -2.62 -0.51 2.17
CA LEU A 202 -3.22 0.00 3.40
C LEU A 202 -3.47 1.50 3.30
N LYS A 203 -4.73 1.91 3.19
CA LYS A 203 -5.13 3.32 3.19
C LYS A 203 -5.12 3.90 4.60
N ARG A 204 -4.56 5.11 4.75
CA ARG A 204 -4.55 5.87 6.00
C ARG A 204 -5.97 6.17 6.49
N GLY A 205 -6.20 6.07 7.77
CA GLY A 205 -7.44 6.48 8.44
C GLY A 205 -7.69 7.99 8.31
N MET A 206 -8.97 8.38 8.26
CA MET A 206 -9.37 9.77 8.04
C MET A 206 -8.90 10.74 9.15
N SER A 207 -8.67 10.23 10.35
CA SER A 207 -8.22 11.02 11.51
C SER A 207 -7.04 10.35 12.22
N SER A 208 -6.28 9.53 11.47
CA SER A 208 -5.18 8.75 12.01
C SER A 208 -3.86 9.47 11.87
N THR A 209 -3.05 9.43 12.92
CA THR A 209 -1.66 9.85 12.88
C THR A 209 -0.84 8.92 11.99
N ILE A 210 0.35 9.34 11.60
CA ILE A 210 1.30 8.49 10.85
C ILE A 210 1.74 7.30 11.71
N GLU A 211 1.90 7.49 13.03
CA GLU A 211 2.25 6.42 13.96
C GLU A 211 1.17 5.33 14.02
N GLU A 212 -0.11 5.71 14.15
CA GLU A 212 -1.23 4.76 14.12
C GLU A 212 -1.31 4.01 12.80
N TRP A 213 -1.01 4.68 11.69
CA TRP A 213 -0.99 4.05 10.37
C TRP A 213 0.15 3.03 10.24
N LEU A 214 1.35 3.35 10.75
CA LEU A 214 2.47 2.41 10.76
C LEU A 214 2.24 1.24 11.74
N LEU A 215 1.55 1.47 12.88
CA LEU A 215 1.09 0.40 13.76
C LEU A 215 0.05 -0.51 13.09
N ALA A 216 -0.83 0.04 12.27
CA ALA A 216 -1.75 -0.77 11.47
C ALA A 216 -0.99 -1.64 10.44
N ALA A 217 0.04 -1.08 9.78
CA ALA A 217 0.92 -1.87 8.92
C ALA A 217 1.65 -2.99 9.67
N GLU A 218 2.05 -2.75 10.93
CA GLU A 218 2.68 -3.75 11.79
C GLU A 218 1.81 -4.99 11.99
N TYR A 219 0.47 -4.84 12.08
CA TYR A 219 -0.44 -5.99 12.19
C TYR A 219 -0.37 -6.91 10.97
N VAL A 220 -0.25 -6.36 9.76
CA VAL A 220 -0.07 -7.13 8.52
C VAL A 220 1.30 -7.79 8.51
N LEU A 221 2.35 -7.01 8.78
CA LEU A 221 3.75 -7.48 8.80
C LEU A 221 3.96 -8.61 9.84
N SER A 222 3.31 -8.52 11.00
CA SER A 222 3.41 -9.51 12.09
C SER A 222 2.85 -10.89 11.72
N GLN A 223 2.10 -11.00 10.62
CA GLN A 223 1.63 -12.27 10.08
C GLN A 223 2.64 -12.90 9.09
N GLY A 224 3.82 -12.29 8.91
CA GLY A 224 4.85 -12.75 7.97
C GLY A 224 4.71 -12.16 6.55
N ASN A 225 3.68 -11.36 6.28
CA ASN A 225 3.51 -10.69 5.00
C ASN A 225 4.35 -9.40 4.96
N ARG A 226 5.32 -9.34 4.06
CA ARG A 226 6.24 -8.19 3.92
C ARG A 226 5.83 -7.21 2.83
N ASP A 227 4.82 -7.55 2.04
CA ASP A 227 4.39 -6.82 0.87
C ASP A 227 3.26 -5.84 1.22
N VAL A 228 3.61 -4.80 2.02
CA VAL A 228 2.70 -3.75 2.44
C VAL A 228 3.02 -2.46 1.70
N ILE A 229 1.99 -1.86 1.10
CA ILE A 229 2.02 -0.57 0.40
C ILE A 229 1.17 0.41 1.20
N LEU A 230 1.75 1.51 1.61
CA LEU A 230 1.03 2.57 2.30
C LEU A 230 0.35 3.50 1.28
N CYS A 231 -0.88 3.96 1.59
CA CYS A 231 -1.61 4.88 0.71
C CYS A 231 -2.15 6.08 1.49
N GLU A 232 -1.55 7.24 1.28
CA GLU A 232 -2.10 8.52 1.75
C GLU A 232 -3.32 8.88 0.88
N ARG A 233 -4.42 9.32 1.51
CA ARG A 233 -5.69 9.59 0.82
C ARG A 233 -6.46 10.79 1.38
N GLY A 234 -5.80 11.62 2.15
CA GLY A 234 -6.36 12.77 2.83
C GLY A 234 -6.88 12.47 4.23
N ILE A 235 -6.79 13.46 5.08
CA ILE A 235 -7.24 13.46 6.47
C ILE A 235 -8.33 14.52 6.69
N ARG A 236 -9.15 14.32 7.70
CA ARG A 236 -10.12 15.34 8.16
C ARG A 236 -9.37 16.47 8.85
N THR A 237 -9.68 17.68 8.43
CA THR A 237 -9.23 18.91 9.08
C THR A 237 -10.44 19.83 9.25
N PHE A 238 -10.22 21.05 9.68
CA PHE A 238 -11.25 22.08 9.74
C PHE A 238 -11.70 22.58 8.36
N GLU A 239 -10.89 22.33 7.30
CA GLU A 239 -11.21 22.77 5.93
C GLU A 239 -12.31 21.91 5.32
N THR A 240 -13.30 22.56 4.71
CA THR A 240 -14.49 21.92 4.13
C THR A 240 -14.66 22.17 2.63
N ALA A 241 -13.80 23.00 2.02
CA ALA A 241 -13.84 23.27 0.58
C ALA A 241 -13.41 22.07 -0.28
N THR A 242 -12.67 21.14 0.29
CA THR A 242 -12.35 19.84 -0.27
C THR A 242 -12.90 18.72 0.60
N ARG A 243 -13.02 17.52 0.06
CA ARG A 243 -13.54 16.37 0.81
C ARG A 243 -12.66 16.03 2.02
N PHE A 244 -11.35 16.10 1.82
CA PHE A 244 -10.29 15.92 2.84
C PHE A 244 -9.11 16.81 2.48
N THR A 245 -8.24 17.06 3.43
CA THR A 245 -6.94 17.69 3.21
C THR A 245 -5.92 16.62 2.84
N LEU A 246 -5.37 16.67 1.63
CA LEU A 246 -4.28 15.77 1.23
C LEU A 246 -3.00 16.15 1.99
N ASP A 247 -2.51 15.25 2.83
CA ASP A 247 -1.32 15.47 3.64
C ASP A 247 -0.05 15.07 2.86
N LEU A 248 0.45 16.01 2.06
CA LEU A 248 1.68 15.80 1.29
C LEU A 248 2.92 15.65 2.19
N ASN A 249 2.91 16.19 3.41
CA ASN A 249 4.00 16.01 4.37
C ASN A 249 4.15 14.55 4.81
N ALA A 250 3.05 13.79 4.78
CA ALA A 250 3.09 12.36 5.13
C ALA A 250 4.02 11.57 4.22
N ILE A 251 4.24 12.02 2.96
CA ILE A 251 5.08 11.29 2.00
C ILE A 251 6.55 11.26 2.44
N PRO A 252 7.27 12.40 2.55
CA PRO A 252 8.66 12.41 2.97
C PRO A 252 8.82 11.89 4.42
N LEU A 253 7.92 12.27 5.34
CA LEU A 253 8.01 11.82 6.73
C LEU A 253 7.86 10.29 6.86
N THR A 254 6.94 9.68 6.15
CA THR A 254 6.80 8.21 6.16
C THR A 254 8.05 7.54 5.60
N ARG A 255 8.70 8.11 4.58
CA ARG A 255 9.94 7.59 4.02
C ARG A 255 11.14 7.68 4.99
N GLU A 256 11.14 8.65 5.90
CA GLU A 256 12.13 8.73 6.99
C GLU A 256 11.86 7.69 8.08
N LEU A 257 10.58 7.48 8.41
CA LEU A 257 10.18 6.61 9.53
C LEU A 257 10.13 5.13 9.15
N SER A 258 9.80 4.82 7.89
CA SER A 258 9.52 3.47 7.40
C SER A 258 10.26 3.16 6.10
N HIS A 259 10.48 1.88 5.87
CA HIS A 259 11.01 1.34 4.61
C HIS A 259 9.92 0.96 3.60
N LEU A 260 8.64 1.03 4.00
CA LEU A 260 7.51 0.62 3.16
C LEU A 260 7.25 1.63 2.03
N PRO A 261 6.86 1.17 0.83
CA PRO A 261 6.50 2.06 -0.25
C PRO A 261 5.23 2.84 0.09
N ILE A 262 5.17 4.10 -0.35
CA ILE A 262 4.01 4.97 -0.18
C ILE A 262 3.49 5.43 -1.53
N ILE A 263 2.19 5.28 -1.75
CA ILE A 263 1.44 5.85 -2.88
C ILE A 263 0.40 6.85 -2.39
N VAL A 264 -0.22 7.58 -3.31
CA VAL A 264 -1.17 8.64 -2.97
C VAL A 264 -2.47 8.48 -3.78
N ASP A 265 -3.60 8.74 -3.12
CA ASP A 265 -4.94 8.80 -3.70
C ASP A 265 -5.47 10.25 -3.66
N PRO A 266 -5.19 11.06 -4.66
CA PRO A 266 -5.68 12.44 -4.71
C PRO A 266 -7.17 12.53 -5.06
N SER A 267 -7.74 11.51 -5.74
CA SER A 267 -9.17 11.45 -6.06
C SER A 267 -10.01 11.45 -4.79
N GLN A 268 -9.72 10.52 -3.87
CA GLN A 268 -10.42 10.42 -2.58
C GLN A 268 -10.10 11.59 -1.65
N ALA A 269 -8.89 12.14 -1.73
CA ALA A 269 -8.50 13.26 -0.88
C ALA A 269 -9.25 14.54 -1.26
N THR A 270 -9.19 14.93 -2.52
CA THR A 270 -9.76 16.22 -2.97
C THR A 270 -11.28 16.18 -3.10
N GLY A 271 -11.84 15.05 -3.54
CA GLY A 271 -13.27 14.91 -3.84
C GLY A 271 -13.72 15.70 -5.06
N ARG A 272 -12.78 16.24 -5.86
CA ARG A 272 -13.00 17.09 -7.02
C ARG A 272 -12.04 16.73 -8.14
N TRP A 273 -12.56 16.34 -9.30
CA TRP A 273 -11.77 15.94 -10.45
C TRP A 273 -10.74 17.00 -10.89
N SER A 274 -11.10 18.28 -10.84
CA SER A 274 -10.21 19.40 -11.26
C SER A 274 -8.96 19.55 -10.40
N LEU A 275 -8.98 19.02 -9.17
CA LEU A 275 -7.84 19.06 -8.24
C LEU A 275 -6.98 17.78 -8.31
N VAL A 276 -7.48 16.72 -8.93
CA VAL A 276 -6.74 15.44 -8.99
C VAL A 276 -5.40 15.61 -9.70
N ARG A 277 -5.40 16.26 -10.88
CA ARG A 277 -4.19 16.46 -11.67
C ARG A 277 -3.10 17.25 -10.93
N PRO A 278 -3.32 18.48 -10.42
CA PRO A 278 -2.29 19.23 -9.71
C PRO A 278 -1.81 18.51 -8.44
N MET A 279 -2.71 17.86 -7.70
CA MET A 279 -2.33 17.13 -6.49
C MET A 279 -1.57 15.83 -6.77
N SER A 280 -1.82 15.18 -7.91
CA SER A 280 -1.03 14.05 -8.40
C SER A 280 0.42 14.45 -8.68
N LEU A 281 0.62 15.56 -9.39
CA LEU A 281 1.95 16.10 -9.69
C LEU A 281 2.70 16.46 -8.40
N ALA A 282 2.02 17.13 -7.47
CA ALA A 282 2.59 17.50 -6.17
C ALA A 282 2.99 16.26 -5.35
N ALA A 283 2.16 15.21 -5.35
CA ALA A 283 2.47 13.95 -4.65
C ALA A 283 3.71 13.25 -5.20
N VAL A 284 3.86 13.20 -6.53
CA VAL A 284 5.04 12.63 -7.17
C VAL A 284 6.28 13.48 -6.90
N ALA A 285 6.17 14.80 -6.97
CA ALA A 285 7.26 15.72 -6.63
C ALA A 285 7.69 15.59 -5.15
N ALA A 286 6.75 15.31 -4.23
CA ALA A 286 7.04 15.02 -2.82
C ALA A 286 7.69 13.64 -2.60
N GLY A 287 7.77 12.78 -3.62
CA GLY A 287 8.46 11.49 -3.59
C GLY A 287 7.57 10.27 -3.42
N ALA A 288 6.30 10.33 -3.79
CA ALA A 288 5.42 9.17 -3.85
C ALA A 288 5.94 8.13 -4.86
N HIS A 289 5.82 6.85 -4.52
CA HIS A 289 6.20 5.72 -5.38
C HIS A 289 5.11 5.34 -6.39
N GLY A 290 3.94 5.95 -6.29
CA GLY A 290 2.82 5.73 -7.20
C GLY A 290 1.61 6.56 -6.85
N LEU A 291 0.62 6.45 -7.73
CA LEU A 291 -0.69 7.11 -7.60
C LEU A 291 -1.79 6.09 -7.80
N ILE A 292 -2.91 6.27 -7.11
CA ILE A 292 -4.15 5.54 -7.37
C ILE A 292 -5.27 6.53 -7.69
N ILE A 293 -5.79 6.47 -8.93
CA ILE A 293 -6.66 7.48 -9.52
C ILE A 293 -8.00 6.87 -9.91
N GLU A 294 -9.08 7.60 -9.65
CA GLU A 294 -10.42 7.24 -10.14
C GLU A 294 -10.62 7.76 -11.56
N VAL A 295 -10.92 6.84 -12.47
CA VAL A 295 -11.18 7.10 -13.89
C VAL A 295 -12.49 6.44 -14.31
N HIS A 296 -13.34 7.18 -15.00
CA HIS A 296 -14.63 6.68 -15.48
C HIS A 296 -14.94 7.26 -16.87
N PRO A 297 -15.45 6.50 -17.84
CA PRO A 297 -15.72 7.01 -19.19
C PRO A 297 -16.76 8.14 -19.22
N ALA A 298 -17.70 8.13 -18.28
CA ALA A 298 -18.76 9.12 -18.13
C ALA A 298 -18.97 9.45 -16.63
N PRO A 299 -18.11 10.26 -15.98
CA PRO A 299 -18.15 10.50 -14.52
C PRO A 299 -19.50 11.00 -13.99
N ASN A 300 -20.26 11.76 -14.81
CA ASN A 300 -21.60 12.25 -14.48
C ASN A 300 -22.67 11.15 -14.40
N GLN A 301 -22.40 9.95 -14.90
CA GLN A 301 -23.29 8.80 -14.86
C GLN A 301 -22.82 7.75 -13.82
N ALA A 302 -21.66 7.97 -13.20
CA ALA A 302 -21.10 7.02 -12.25
C ALA A 302 -22.00 6.78 -11.04
N LEU A 303 -22.16 5.52 -10.64
CA LEU A 303 -22.95 5.10 -9.47
C LEU A 303 -22.24 5.48 -8.14
N SER A 304 -20.95 5.77 -8.20
CA SER A 304 -20.17 6.21 -7.04
C SER A 304 -19.09 7.20 -7.41
N ASP A 305 -18.95 8.23 -6.56
CA ASP A 305 -17.84 9.20 -6.52
C ASP A 305 -17.47 9.86 -7.88
N GLY A 306 -18.46 10.05 -8.78
CA GLY A 306 -18.25 10.66 -10.11
C GLY A 306 -17.61 12.06 -10.06
N ALA A 307 -17.96 12.87 -9.05
CA ALA A 307 -17.42 14.24 -8.89
C ALA A 307 -15.88 14.31 -8.75
N GLN A 308 -15.25 13.22 -8.36
CA GLN A 308 -13.79 13.12 -8.18
C GLN A 308 -13.10 12.24 -9.23
N SER A 309 -13.87 11.56 -10.08
CA SER A 309 -13.35 10.73 -11.15
C SER A 309 -12.92 11.58 -12.35
N LEU A 310 -11.75 11.24 -12.92
CA LEU A 310 -11.34 11.79 -14.20
C LEU A 310 -12.08 11.08 -15.33
N ASP A 311 -12.48 11.80 -16.36
CA ASP A 311 -12.77 11.21 -17.66
C ASP A 311 -11.47 10.81 -18.38
N PHE A 312 -11.60 10.18 -19.55
CA PHE A 312 -10.43 9.71 -20.31
C PHE A 312 -9.52 10.86 -20.77
N GLU A 313 -10.09 11.99 -21.21
CA GLU A 313 -9.32 13.14 -21.66
C GLU A 313 -8.49 13.75 -20.51
N ASN A 314 -9.10 13.96 -19.35
CA ASN A 314 -8.40 14.49 -18.18
C ASN A 314 -7.35 13.50 -17.64
N PHE A 315 -7.59 12.19 -17.75
CA PHE A 315 -6.58 11.19 -17.41
C PHE A 315 -5.40 11.23 -18.38
N ASP A 316 -5.62 11.38 -19.67
CA ASP A 316 -4.56 11.51 -20.69
C ASP A 316 -3.70 12.75 -20.43
N LEU A 317 -4.33 13.89 -20.10
CA LEU A 317 -3.64 15.11 -19.70
C LEU A 317 -2.78 14.92 -18.44
N LEU A 318 -3.31 14.21 -17.44
CA LEU A 318 -2.54 13.86 -16.24
C LEU A 318 -1.30 13.03 -16.60
N MET A 319 -1.47 11.98 -17.40
CA MET A 319 -0.37 11.09 -17.80
C MET A 319 0.71 11.81 -18.61
N ALA A 320 0.31 12.73 -19.47
CA ALA A 320 1.24 13.57 -20.21
C ALA A 320 2.08 14.49 -19.30
N ASP A 321 1.44 15.11 -18.31
CA ASP A 321 2.13 15.98 -17.36
C ASP A 321 3.05 15.19 -16.42
N LEU A 322 2.63 14.01 -15.98
CA LEU A 322 3.45 13.13 -15.15
C LEU A 322 4.73 12.72 -15.88
N ARG A 323 4.64 12.36 -17.16
CA ARG A 323 5.85 12.03 -17.95
C ARG A 323 6.81 13.22 -18.02
N ARG A 324 6.30 14.45 -18.23
CA ARG A 324 7.13 15.67 -18.24
C ARG A 324 7.79 15.93 -16.88
N LEU A 325 7.04 15.80 -15.81
CA LEU A 325 7.55 15.96 -14.44
C LEU A 325 8.64 14.93 -14.13
N LEU A 326 8.36 13.65 -14.40
CA LEU A 326 9.28 12.56 -14.12
C LEU A 326 10.57 12.69 -14.90
N ASN A 327 10.51 13.09 -16.18
CA ASN A 327 11.70 13.39 -16.97
C ASN A 327 12.57 14.48 -16.33
N SER A 328 11.96 15.54 -15.78
CA SER A 328 12.70 16.59 -15.07
C SER A 328 13.33 16.12 -13.76
N MET A 329 12.81 15.05 -13.17
CA MET A 329 13.31 14.41 -11.94
C MET A 329 14.28 13.25 -12.22
N ALA A 330 14.66 12.99 -13.47
CA ALA A 330 15.41 11.81 -13.92
C ALA A 330 14.75 10.48 -13.46
N LYS A 331 13.43 10.42 -13.51
CA LYS A 331 12.58 9.26 -13.19
C LYS A 331 11.67 8.92 -14.37
N GLN A 332 11.00 7.76 -14.28
CA GLN A 332 10.04 7.32 -15.29
C GLN A 332 8.79 6.66 -14.68
N LEU A 333 7.76 6.51 -15.50
CA LEU A 333 6.64 5.62 -15.19
C LEU A 333 7.07 4.16 -15.38
N ALA A 334 6.53 3.29 -14.55
CA ALA A 334 6.74 1.85 -14.62
C ALA A 334 6.25 1.24 -15.94
#